data_8c313c1b06ab4cbd0e964de1f05f7633
#
_entry.id   8c313c1b06ab4cbd0e964de1f05f7633
#
_cell.length_a   1.000
_cell.length_b   1.000
_cell.length_c   1.000
_cell.angle_alpha   90.00
_cell.angle_beta   90.00
_cell.angle_gamma   90.00
#
_symmetry.space_group_name_H-M   'P 1'
#
loop_
_entity.id
_entity.type
_entity.pdbx_description
1 polymer ?
#
loop_
_entity_poly.entity_id
_entity_poly.type
_entity_poly.pdbx_seq_one_letter_code
_entity_poly.pdbx_strand_id
1 'polypeptide(L)'
;NYDAYAASLDLLAWQRELGQQPAHLVGHDWGAIAAMAAVANQPSAWQSLTILAIPPFQRVERAWRLLPTQLRNSAYMLEMQSLNAVQGIRANECARLRELWQIWSPAWAFTPEQFAPVQQAFLEADVAWAATRYYRALFAPWRSNTRMLYVLARRALTVPTLALTGAQDGCMQAELFDVLVDPAMFPAGIQCQRLADCGHFLQAEKPQAVLAALVPHLLMSQAGGALH
;
A
#
# COMPACT_ATOMS: atom_id res chain seq x y z
N ASN A 1 -12.36 14.07 1.34
CA ASN A 1 -12.50 12.78 0.67
C ASN A 1 -11.45 11.81 1.22
N TYR A 2 -11.89 10.66 1.71
CA TYR A 2 -11.02 9.58 2.18
C TYR A 2 -10.96 8.51 1.09
N ASP A 3 -10.11 8.72 0.09
CA ASP A 3 -9.82 7.76 -0.98
C ASP A 3 -8.35 7.87 -1.40
N ALA A 4 -7.81 6.85 -2.04
CA ALA A 4 -6.38 6.79 -2.36
C ALA A 4 -5.93 7.86 -3.36
N TYR A 5 -6.82 8.35 -4.24
CA TYR A 5 -6.49 9.48 -5.11
C TYR A 5 -6.38 10.78 -4.32
N ALA A 6 -7.32 11.07 -3.40
CA ALA A 6 -7.23 12.23 -2.53
C ALA A 6 -5.96 12.18 -1.68
N ALA A 7 -5.64 11.02 -1.08
CA ALA A 7 -4.39 10.83 -0.35
C ALA A 7 -3.15 11.07 -1.22
N SER A 8 -3.17 10.71 -2.51
CA SER A 8 -2.07 11.00 -3.44
C SER A 8 -1.87 12.51 -3.68
N LEU A 9 -2.95 13.29 -3.66
CA LEU A 9 -2.88 14.75 -3.75
C LEU A 9 -2.35 15.39 -2.46
N ASP A 10 -2.69 14.82 -1.30
CA ASP A 10 -2.15 15.25 -0.01
C ASP A 10 -0.63 15.02 0.04
N LEU A 11 -0.13 13.88 -0.47
CA LEU A 11 1.31 13.61 -0.59
C LEU A 11 2.02 14.66 -1.46
N LEU A 12 1.42 15.04 -2.58
CA LEU A 12 1.97 16.09 -3.44
C LEU A 12 1.93 17.49 -2.77
N ALA A 13 0.90 17.76 -1.98
CA ALA A 13 0.81 19.00 -1.22
C ALA A 13 1.89 19.05 -0.13
N TRP A 14 2.08 17.98 0.63
CA TRP A 14 3.15 17.88 1.63
C TRP A 14 4.54 18.02 1.02
N GLN A 15 4.81 17.38 -0.11
CA GLN A 15 6.10 17.52 -0.81
C GLN A 15 6.41 18.98 -1.17
N ARG A 16 5.40 19.74 -1.62
CA ARG A 16 5.56 21.18 -1.91
C ARG A 16 5.84 21.99 -0.66
N GLU A 17 5.13 21.75 0.43
CA GLU A 17 5.31 22.44 1.71
C GLU A 17 6.66 22.12 2.36
N LEU A 18 7.16 20.88 2.20
CA LEU A 18 8.42 20.42 2.79
C LEU A 18 9.68 20.86 2.03
N GLY A 19 9.57 21.64 0.96
CA GLY A 19 10.73 22.26 0.34
C GLY A 19 10.87 22.10 -1.17
N GLN A 20 9.89 21.53 -1.86
CA GLN A 20 9.78 21.44 -3.32
C GLN A 20 10.90 20.66 -4.03
N GLN A 21 11.85 20.07 -3.30
CA GLN A 21 12.85 19.19 -3.88
C GLN A 21 12.28 17.79 -4.07
N PRO A 22 12.67 17.07 -5.13
CA PRO A 22 12.22 15.68 -5.28
C PRO A 22 12.52 14.86 -4.04
N ALA A 23 11.51 14.15 -3.53
CA ALA A 23 11.59 13.39 -2.29
C ALA A 23 11.52 11.88 -2.57
N HIS A 24 12.06 11.07 -1.66
CA HIS A 24 11.79 9.63 -1.65
C HIS A 24 10.41 9.37 -1.06
N LEU A 25 9.64 8.50 -1.70
CA LEU A 25 8.30 8.15 -1.26
C LEU A 25 8.24 6.68 -0.87
N VAL A 26 7.81 6.41 0.37
CA VAL A 26 7.64 5.06 0.90
C VAL A 26 6.19 4.89 1.32
N GLY A 27 5.52 3.87 0.79
CA GLY A 27 4.13 3.57 1.11
C GLY A 27 3.90 2.11 1.46
N HIS A 28 3.02 1.86 2.41
CA HIS A 28 2.56 0.53 2.80
C HIS A 28 1.04 0.44 2.62
N ASP A 29 0.55 -0.67 2.13
CA ASP A 29 -0.88 -0.96 1.94
C ASP A 29 -1.61 0.17 1.17
N TRP A 30 -2.66 0.77 1.70
CA TRP A 30 -3.34 1.93 1.09
C TRP A 30 -2.39 3.09 0.81
N GLY A 31 -1.35 3.26 1.67
CA GLY A 31 -0.29 4.24 1.44
C GLY A 31 0.56 3.92 0.20
N ALA A 32 0.77 2.63 -0.13
CA ALA A 32 1.46 2.24 -1.36
C ALA A 32 0.61 2.55 -2.60
N ILE A 33 -0.72 2.35 -2.53
CA ILE A 33 -1.65 2.73 -3.62
C ILE A 33 -1.62 4.24 -3.84
N ALA A 34 -1.69 5.03 -2.77
CA ALA A 34 -1.61 6.49 -2.84
C ALA A 34 -0.24 6.96 -3.39
N ALA A 35 0.85 6.33 -2.96
CA ALA A 35 2.20 6.62 -3.41
C ALA A 35 2.38 6.34 -4.91
N MET A 36 1.94 5.19 -5.40
CA MET A 36 1.94 4.88 -6.84
C MET A 36 1.12 5.90 -7.64
N ALA A 37 -0.04 6.29 -7.15
CA ALA A 37 -0.88 7.31 -7.80
C ALA A 37 -0.20 8.69 -7.80
N ALA A 38 0.48 9.09 -6.71
CA ALA A 38 1.23 10.34 -6.64
C ALA A 38 2.39 10.38 -7.63
N VAL A 39 3.17 9.30 -7.73
CA VAL A 39 4.26 9.16 -8.71
C VAL A 39 3.73 9.17 -10.14
N ALA A 40 2.67 8.43 -10.43
CA ALA A 40 2.05 8.40 -11.76
C ALA A 40 1.43 9.74 -12.18
N ASN A 41 1.01 10.56 -11.21
CA ASN A 41 0.43 11.88 -11.45
C ASN A 41 1.50 12.96 -11.70
N GLN A 42 2.54 12.99 -10.86
CA GLN A 42 3.62 13.99 -10.95
C GLN A 42 4.97 13.33 -10.63
N PRO A 43 5.58 12.60 -11.58
CA PRO A 43 6.84 11.87 -11.32
C PRO A 43 8.00 12.77 -10.95
N SER A 44 8.06 14.00 -11.48
CA SER A 44 9.14 14.97 -11.18
C SER A 44 9.19 15.42 -9.72
N ALA A 45 8.14 15.18 -8.93
CA ALA A 45 8.12 15.47 -7.49
C ALA A 45 8.86 14.42 -6.66
N TRP A 46 9.25 13.28 -7.25
CA TRP A 46 9.75 12.13 -6.53
C TRP A 46 11.10 11.65 -7.05
N GLN A 47 11.99 11.33 -6.14
CA GLN A 47 13.33 10.82 -6.42
C GLN A 47 13.32 9.29 -6.57
N SER A 48 12.53 8.61 -5.76
CA SER A 48 12.28 7.16 -5.84
C SER A 48 10.96 6.79 -5.19
N LEU A 49 10.51 5.58 -5.47
CA LEU A 49 9.33 4.97 -4.88
C LEU A 49 9.69 3.65 -4.19
N THR A 50 9.21 3.45 -2.97
CA THR A 50 9.20 2.15 -2.31
C THR A 50 7.76 1.77 -1.96
N ILE A 51 7.32 0.59 -2.39
CA ILE A 51 6.00 0.05 -2.10
C ILE A 51 6.13 -1.23 -1.26
N LEU A 52 5.37 -1.30 -0.17
CA LEU A 52 5.35 -2.41 0.76
C LEU A 52 3.99 -3.11 0.72
N ALA A 53 3.97 -4.42 0.62
CA ALA A 53 2.82 -5.33 0.69
C ALA A 53 1.79 -5.20 -0.46
N ILE A 54 1.84 -4.18 -1.29
CA ILE A 54 0.92 -4.00 -2.42
C ILE A 54 1.69 -4.08 -3.73
N PRO A 55 1.33 -4.99 -4.65
CA PRO A 55 1.94 -5.08 -5.97
C PRO A 55 1.48 -3.92 -6.86
N PRO A 56 2.25 -3.58 -7.90
CA PRO A 56 1.80 -2.63 -8.92
C PRO A 56 0.64 -3.20 -9.75
N PHE A 57 -0.35 -2.35 -10.10
CA PHE A 57 -1.59 -2.78 -10.75
C PHE A 57 -1.65 -2.52 -12.27
N GLN A 58 -0.56 -2.09 -12.91
CA GLN A 58 -0.54 -1.76 -14.35
C GLN A 58 -0.98 -2.93 -15.23
N ARG A 59 -0.74 -4.16 -14.79
CA ARG A 59 -1.04 -5.41 -15.49
C ARG A 59 -1.99 -6.33 -14.71
N VAL A 60 -2.98 -5.75 -14.05
CA VAL A 60 -3.92 -6.51 -13.22
C VAL A 60 -4.60 -7.68 -13.95
N GLU A 61 -4.76 -7.58 -15.27
CA GLU A 61 -5.29 -8.64 -16.12
C GLU A 61 -4.46 -9.93 -16.11
N ARG A 62 -3.17 -9.86 -15.77
CA ARG A 62 -2.30 -11.03 -15.67
C ARG A 62 -2.58 -11.89 -14.44
N ALA A 63 -3.26 -11.34 -13.44
CA ALA A 63 -3.53 -12.02 -12.17
C ALA A 63 -4.70 -13.03 -12.23
N TRP A 64 -5.31 -13.30 -13.37
CA TRP A 64 -6.53 -14.06 -13.50
C TRP A 64 -6.48 -15.46 -12.83
N ARG A 65 -5.32 -16.13 -12.81
CA ARG A 65 -5.13 -17.43 -12.14
C ARG A 65 -5.10 -17.32 -10.62
N LEU A 66 -4.64 -16.19 -10.09
CA LEU A 66 -4.53 -15.92 -8.66
C LEU A 66 -5.81 -15.29 -8.10
N LEU A 67 -6.70 -14.83 -8.98
CA LEU A 67 -7.91 -14.10 -8.60
C LEU A 67 -8.81 -14.85 -7.62
N PRO A 68 -9.09 -16.17 -7.75
CA PRO A 68 -9.96 -16.87 -6.80
C PRO A 68 -9.43 -16.82 -5.37
N THR A 69 -8.13 -17.02 -5.18
CA THR A 69 -7.48 -16.92 -3.85
C THR A 69 -7.46 -15.49 -3.36
N GLN A 70 -7.11 -14.53 -4.23
CA GLN A 70 -7.08 -13.11 -3.86
C GLN A 70 -8.47 -12.58 -3.48
N LEU A 71 -9.53 -12.98 -4.16
CA LEU A 71 -10.90 -12.61 -3.79
C LEU A 71 -11.28 -13.14 -2.40
N ARG A 72 -10.85 -14.35 -2.06
CA ARG A 72 -11.05 -14.89 -0.71
C ARG A 72 -10.29 -14.08 0.33
N ASN A 73 -9.00 -13.77 0.10
CA ASN A 73 -8.19 -12.95 1.00
C ASN A 73 -8.76 -11.54 1.15
N SER A 74 -9.38 -11.02 0.10
CA SER A 74 -10.01 -9.68 0.08
C SER A 74 -11.48 -9.67 0.52
N ALA A 75 -12.04 -10.81 0.97
CA ALA A 75 -13.47 -10.89 1.33
C ALA A 75 -13.87 -9.92 2.45
N TYR A 76 -12.96 -9.57 3.36
CA TYR A 76 -13.18 -8.54 4.38
C TYR A 76 -13.57 -7.17 3.81
N MET A 77 -13.20 -6.87 2.55
CA MET A 77 -13.61 -5.63 1.89
C MET A 77 -15.12 -5.51 1.72
N LEU A 78 -15.85 -6.64 1.66
CA LEU A 78 -17.30 -6.65 1.63
C LEU A 78 -17.88 -6.20 2.97
N GLU A 79 -17.25 -6.56 4.09
CA GLU A 79 -17.65 -6.08 5.41
C GLU A 79 -17.56 -4.56 5.49
N MET A 80 -16.56 -3.95 4.84
CA MET A 80 -16.37 -2.50 4.79
C MET A 80 -17.42 -1.77 3.95
N GLN A 81 -18.18 -2.49 3.10
CA GLN A 81 -19.33 -1.93 2.37
C GLN A 81 -20.60 -1.85 3.23
N SER A 82 -20.68 -2.61 4.32
CA SER A 82 -21.84 -2.68 5.19
C SER A 82 -22.16 -1.33 5.84
N LEU A 83 -23.44 -1.02 6.04
CA LEU A 83 -23.86 0.14 6.83
C LEU A 83 -23.34 0.09 8.26
N ASN A 84 -23.14 -1.11 8.80
CA ASN A 84 -22.67 -1.35 10.16
C ASN A 84 -21.11 -1.53 10.24
N ALA A 85 -20.38 -1.23 9.16
CA ALA A 85 -18.93 -1.45 9.12
C ALA A 85 -18.18 -0.76 10.27
N VAL A 86 -18.55 0.48 10.60
CA VAL A 86 -17.93 1.25 11.70
C VAL A 86 -18.17 0.57 13.05
N GLN A 87 -19.41 0.15 13.31
CA GLN A 87 -19.74 -0.57 14.53
C GLN A 87 -19.02 -1.92 14.60
N GLY A 88 -18.98 -2.66 13.47
CA GLY A 88 -18.28 -3.95 13.37
C GLY A 88 -16.79 -3.85 13.66
N ILE A 89 -16.13 -2.82 13.12
CA ILE A 89 -14.70 -2.57 13.40
C ILE A 89 -14.45 -2.30 14.89
N ARG A 90 -15.32 -1.48 15.53
CA ARG A 90 -15.16 -1.04 16.91
C ARG A 90 -15.65 -2.07 17.96
N ALA A 91 -16.45 -3.04 17.52
CA ALA A 91 -17.05 -4.03 18.41
C ALA A 91 -15.97 -4.85 19.15
N ASN A 92 -16.29 -5.21 20.40
CA ASN A 92 -15.43 -6.07 21.22
C ASN A 92 -13.96 -5.58 21.23
N GLU A 93 -13.77 -4.28 21.47
CA GLU A 93 -12.43 -3.68 21.52
C GLU A 93 -11.61 -3.92 20.26
N CYS A 94 -12.24 -3.74 19.09
CA CYS A 94 -11.64 -3.95 17.76
C CYS A 94 -11.19 -5.40 17.51
N ALA A 95 -11.89 -6.39 18.07
CA ALA A 95 -11.53 -7.81 17.91
C ALA A 95 -11.38 -8.21 16.44
N ARG A 96 -12.22 -7.66 15.53
CA ARG A 96 -12.12 -7.96 14.09
C ARG A 96 -10.82 -7.44 13.46
N LEU A 97 -10.32 -6.28 13.87
CA LEU A 97 -9.02 -5.79 13.39
C LEU A 97 -7.86 -6.67 13.88
N ARG A 98 -7.92 -7.12 15.14
CA ARG A 98 -6.93 -8.04 15.71
C ARG A 98 -6.92 -9.37 14.93
N GLU A 99 -8.09 -9.89 14.60
CA GLU A 99 -8.21 -11.10 13.77
C GLU A 99 -7.62 -10.89 12.36
N LEU A 100 -7.90 -9.76 11.71
CA LEU A 100 -7.31 -9.42 10.41
C LEU A 100 -5.79 -9.35 10.47
N TRP A 101 -5.22 -8.74 11.50
CA TRP A 101 -3.77 -8.72 11.72
C TRP A 101 -3.19 -10.12 11.80
N GLN A 102 -3.85 -11.03 12.53
CA GLN A 102 -3.43 -12.43 12.64
C GLN A 102 -3.51 -13.17 11.31
N ILE A 103 -4.57 -12.93 10.52
CA ILE A 103 -4.74 -13.54 9.19
C ILE A 103 -3.70 -13.02 8.21
N TRP A 104 -3.44 -11.70 8.23
CA TRP A 104 -2.54 -11.06 7.28
C TRP A 104 -1.06 -11.30 7.59
N SER A 105 -0.74 -11.55 8.86
CA SER A 105 0.63 -11.81 9.33
C SER A 105 0.65 -13.02 10.27
N PRO A 106 0.44 -14.23 9.75
CA PRO A 106 0.20 -15.43 10.56
C PRO A 106 1.38 -15.85 11.43
N ALA A 107 2.62 -15.52 11.02
CA ALA A 107 3.82 -15.80 11.79
C ALA A 107 4.18 -14.70 12.80
N TRP A 108 3.49 -13.58 12.77
CA TRP A 108 3.77 -12.48 13.69
C TRP A 108 2.98 -12.61 15.00
N ALA A 109 3.67 -13.04 16.04
CA ALA A 109 3.14 -13.06 17.40
C ALA A 109 3.18 -11.63 18.01
N PHE A 110 2.40 -10.70 17.43
CA PHE A 110 2.34 -9.33 17.96
C PHE A 110 1.75 -9.29 19.38
N THR A 111 2.30 -8.42 20.20
CA THR A 111 1.85 -8.26 21.59
C THR A 111 0.64 -7.33 21.69
N PRO A 112 -0.12 -7.37 22.81
CA PRO A 112 -1.18 -6.40 23.08
C PRO A 112 -0.70 -4.94 22.99
N GLU A 113 0.53 -4.65 23.44
CA GLU A 113 1.12 -3.32 23.42
C GLU A 113 1.40 -2.82 22.00
N GLN A 114 1.78 -3.71 21.08
CA GLN A 114 1.96 -3.40 19.67
C GLN A 114 0.63 -3.10 18.97
N PHE A 115 -0.44 -3.75 19.38
CA PHE A 115 -1.78 -3.53 18.82
C PHE A 115 -2.51 -2.34 19.47
N ALA A 116 -2.22 -2.00 20.72
CA ALA A 116 -2.94 -1.00 21.50
C ALA A 116 -3.08 0.39 20.81
N PRO A 117 -2.06 0.95 20.14
CA PRO A 117 -2.20 2.24 19.44
C PRO A 117 -3.23 2.18 18.32
N VAL A 118 -3.28 1.07 17.57
CA VAL A 118 -4.26 0.86 16.49
C VAL A 118 -5.66 0.69 17.07
N GLN A 119 -5.80 -0.13 18.13
CA GLN A 119 -7.06 -0.31 18.84
C GLN A 119 -7.60 1.03 19.32
N GLN A 120 -6.78 1.82 20.02
CA GLN A 120 -7.17 3.13 20.52
C GLN A 120 -7.63 4.06 19.40
N ALA A 121 -6.88 4.14 18.29
CA ALA A 121 -7.24 4.96 17.15
C ALA A 121 -8.60 4.54 16.55
N PHE A 122 -8.84 3.24 16.37
CA PHE A 122 -10.08 2.74 15.77
C PHE A 122 -11.29 2.72 16.70
N LEU A 123 -11.10 2.86 18.01
CA LEU A 123 -12.19 3.12 18.95
C LEU A 123 -12.79 4.52 18.74
N GLU A 124 -12.05 5.46 18.14
CA GLU A 124 -12.60 6.72 17.66
C GLU A 124 -13.47 6.49 16.42
N ALA A 125 -14.75 6.94 16.50
CA ALA A 125 -15.74 6.68 15.44
C ALA A 125 -15.32 7.29 14.09
N ASP A 126 -14.72 8.48 14.11
CA ASP A 126 -14.30 9.20 12.91
C ASP A 126 -13.13 8.48 12.20
N VAL A 127 -12.19 7.89 12.95
CA VAL A 127 -11.10 7.10 12.41
C VAL A 127 -11.62 5.82 11.75
N ALA A 128 -12.47 5.07 12.46
CA ALA A 128 -13.11 3.87 11.92
C ALA A 128 -13.96 4.20 10.67
N TRP A 129 -14.69 5.32 10.70
CA TRP A 129 -15.47 5.79 9.55
C TRP A 129 -14.55 6.12 8.37
N ALA A 130 -13.50 6.91 8.58
CA ALA A 130 -12.55 7.30 7.55
C ALA A 130 -11.90 6.07 6.88
N ALA A 131 -11.46 5.08 7.67
CA ALA A 131 -10.86 3.85 7.18
C ALA A 131 -11.79 3.08 6.23
N THR A 132 -13.11 3.01 6.52
CA THR A 132 -14.05 2.33 5.62
C THR A 132 -14.21 3.03 4.26
N ARG A 133 -13.90 4.34 4.16
CA ARG A 133 -14.09 5.12 2.93
C ARG A 133 -13.15 4.73 1.81
N TYR A 134 -11.94 4.32 2.10
CA TYR A 134 -10.99 3.81 1.11
C TYR A 134 -11.58 2.62 0.34
N TYR A 135 -12.10 1.63 1.08
CA TYR A 135 -12.73 0.44 0.50
C TYR A 135 -13.99 0.78 -0.30
N ARG A 136 -14.84 1.67 0.20
CA ARG A 136 -16.06 2.09 -0.50
C ARG A 136 -15.74 2.88 -1.77
N ALA A 137 -14.74 3.72 -1.74
CA ALA A 137 -14.30 4.49 -2.89
C ALA A 137 -13.81 3.57 -4.02
N LEU A 138 -13.05 2.52 -3.68
CA LEU A 138 -12.53 1.58 -4.67
C LEU A 138 -13.64 0.95 -5.54
N PHE A 139 -14.81 0.68 -4.97
CA PHE A 139 -15.95 0.08 -5.67
C PHE A 139 -16.95 1.11 -6.21
N ALA A 140 -16.58 2.38 -6.31
CA ALA A 140 -17.45 3.46 -6.77
C ALA A 140 -16.96 4.11 -8.08
N PRO A 141 -16.95 3.40 -9.23
CA PRO A 141 -16.38 3.89 -10.50
C PRO A 141 -17.11 5.11 -11.07
N TRP A 142 -18.29 5.44 -10.56
CA TRP A 142 -19.02 6.67 -10.91
C TRP A 142 -18.41 7.93 -10.28
N ARG A 143 -17.54 7.80 -9.25
CA ARG A 143 -16.85 8.93 -8.64
C ARG A 143 -15.63 9.33 -9.48
N SER A 144 -15.41 10.64 -9.63
CA SER A 144 -14.28 11.18 -10.41
C SER A 144 -12.93 10.73 -9.87
N ASN A 145 -12.74 10.75 -8.54
CA ASN A 145 -11.50 10.32 -7.90
C ASN A 145 -11.20 8.84 -8.17
N THR A 146 -12.20 7.96 -8.09
CA THR A 146 -12.04 6.53 -8.37
C THR A 146 -11.63 6.29 -9.84
N ARG A 147 -12.27 7.00 -10.78
CA ARG A 147 -11.88 6.93 -12.19
C ARG A 147 -10.45 7.40 -12.42
N MET A 148 -10.06 8.52 -11.76
CA MET A 148 -8.70 9.03 -11.87
C MET A 148 -7.68 8.04 -11.29
N LEU A 149 -7.98 7.43 -10.12
CA LEU A 149 -7.14 6.38 -9.55
C LEU A 149 -6.92 5.22 -10.53
N TYR A 150 -7.98 4.75 -11.20
CA TYR A 150 -7.87 3.67 -12.18
C TYR A 150 -7.06 4.07 -13.43
N VAL A 151 -7.15 5.33 -13.87
CA VAL A 151 -6.31 5.85 -14.96
C VAL A 151 -4.84 5.87 -14.54
N LEU A 152 -4.53 6.38 -13.35
CA LEU A 152 -3.17 6.47 -12.83
C LEU A 152 -2.57 5.07 -12.56
N ALA A 153 -3.36 4.14 -12.06
CA ALA A 153 -2.93 2.76 -11.81
C ALA A 153 -2.44 2.01 -13.07
N ARG A 154 -2.75 2.52 -14.26
CA ARG A 154 -2.30 1.93 -15.55
C ARG A 154 -1.10 2.65 -16.16
N ARG A 155 -0.64 3.76 -15.57
CA ARG A 155 0.52 4.51 -16.07
C ARG A 155 1.83 3.85 -15.66
N ALA A 156 2.86 4.04 -16.48
CA ALA A 156 4.22 3.68 -16.12
C ALA A 156 4.69 4.53 -14.92
N LEU A 157 5.49 3.92 -14.04
CA LEU A 157 6.14 4.58 -12.93
C LEU A 157 7.60 4.87 -13.31
N THR A 158 7.90 6.12 -13.57
CA THR A 158 9.15 6.55 -14.23
C THR A 158 10.27 6.93 -13.25
N VAL A 159 10.12 6.59 -11.98
CA VAL A 159 11.16 6.75 -10.96
C VAL A 159 11.71 5.38 -10.54
N PRO A 160 12.97 5.29 -10.06
CA PRO A 160 13.50 4.06 -9.49
C PRO A 160 12.54 3.49 -8.44
N THR A 161 12.18 2.23 -8.55
CA THR A 161 11.15 1.62 -7.68
C THR A 161 11.68 0.38 -6.96
N LEU A 162 11.41 0.29 -5.66
CA LEU A 162 11.60 -0.90 -4.84
C LEU A 162 10.23 -1.44 -4.41
N ALA A 163 9.99 -2.73 -4.63
CA ALA A 163 8.77 -3.41 -4.21
C ALA A 163 9.11 -4.54 -3.22
N LEU A 164 8.57 -4.46 -2.00
CA LEU A 164 8.78 -5.47 -0.97
C LEU A 164 7.46 -6.16 -0.62
N THR A 165 7.51 -7.49 -0.49
CA THR A 165 6.37 -8.29 -0.05
C THR A 165 6.79 -9.33 0.98
N GLY A 166 5.89 -9.68 1.90
CA GLY A 166 6.07 -10.80 2.80
C GLY A 166 5.69 -12.11 2.12
N ALA A 167 6.49 -13.15 2.30
CA ALA A 167 6.21 -14.49 1.73
C ALA A 167 4.95 -15.13 2.31
N GLN A 168 4.51 -14.68 3.49
CA GLN A 168 3.34 -15.19 4.22
C GLN A 168 2.23 -14.13 4.33
N ASP A 169 2.20 -13.15 3.41
CA ASP A 169 1.17 -12.12 3.40
C ASP A 169 -0.21 -12.74 3.11
N GLY A 170 -1.07 -12.75 4.12
CA GLY A 170 -2.44 -13.27 4.02
C GLY A 170 -3.45 -12.26 3.47
N CYS A 171 -3.06 -10.99 3.28
CA CYS A 171 -3.87 -9.96 2.64
C CYS A 171 -3.66 -9.96 1.12
N MET A 172 -2.41 -9.80 0.69
CA MET A 172 -2.00 -9.77 -0.72
C MET A 172 -1.05 -10.91 -1.02
N GLN A 173 -1.46 -11.83 -1.92
CA GLN A 173 -0.62 -12.96 -2.30
C GLN A 173 0.73 -12.47 -2.84
N ALA A 174 1.83 -12.99 -2.28
CA ALA A 174 3.18 -12.62 -2.72
C ALA A 174 3.44 -12.95 -4.21
N GLU A 175 2.77 -13.97 -4.75
CA GLU A 175 2.82 -14.38 -6.16
C GLU A 175 2.26 -13.32 -7.11
N LEU A 176 1.44 -12.38 -6.62
CA LEU A 176 0.96 -11.26 -7.43
C LEU A 176 2.11 -10.38 -7.92
N PHE A 177 3.18 -10.24 -7.12
CA PHE A 177 4.36 -9.49 -7.56
C PHE A 177 5.05 -10.15 -8.76
N ASP A 178 5.08 -11.49 -8.82
CA ASP A 178 5.70 -12.24 -9.92
C ASP A 178 4.96 -12.05 -11.25
N VAL A 179 3.63 -11.92 -11.21
CA VAL A 179 2.79 -11.84 -12.42
C VAL A 179 2.44 -10.41 -12.83
N LEU A 180 2.36 -9.49 -11.89
CA LEU A 180 1.94 -8.11 -12.15
C LEU A 180 3.09 -7.18 -12.49
N VAL A 181 4.31 -7.46 -12.01
CA VAL A 181 5.49 -6.66 -12.36
C VAL A 181 5.84 -6.86 -13.82
N ASP A 182 5.75 -5.78 -14.58
CA ASP A 182 6.17 -5.71 -15.98
C ASP A 182 7.28 -4.66 -16.09
N PRO A 183 8.56 -5.03 -16.37
CA PRO A 183 9.65 -4.07 -16.45
C PRO A 183 9.40 -2.91 -17.43
N ALA A 184 8.60 -3.13 -18.47
CA ALA A 184 8.23 -2.07 -19.41
C ALA A 184 7.43 -0.92 -18.77
N MET A 185 6.80 -1.18 -17.63
CA MET A 185 6.07 -0.17 -16.87
C MET A 185 6.95 0.60 -15.87
N PHE A 186 8.24 0.27 -15.80
CA PHE A 186 9.23 0.87 -14.88
C PHE A 186 10.50 1.25 -15.63
N PRO A 187 10.47 2.27 -16.50
CA PRO A 187 11.62 2.63 -17.34
C PRO A 187 12.88 3.03 -16.54
N ALA A 188 12.72 3.49 -15.30
CA ALA A 188 13.85 3.75 -14.38
C ALA A 188 14.24 2.52 -13.53
N GLY A 189 13.65 1.37 -13.81
CA GLY A 189 13.91 0.10 -13.13
C GLY A 189 13.01 -0.16 -11.92
N ILE A 190 12.78 -1.45 -11.67
CA ILE A 190 12.12 -1.96 -10.48
C ILE A 190 12.92 -3.11 -9.88
N GLN A 191 13.11 -3.09 -8.57
CA GLN A 191 13.63 -4.20 -7.79
C GLN A 191 12.51 -4.79 -6.95
N CYS A 192 12.36 -6.12 -6.98
CA CYS A 192 11.37 -6.82 -6.16
C CYS A 192 12.08 -7.74 -5.18
N GLN A 193 11.68 -7.69 -3.92
CA GLN A 193 12.20 -8.58 -2.89
C GLN A 193 11.06 -9.16 -2.06
N ARG A 194 11.10 -10.48 -1.87
CA ARG A 194 10.18 -11.21 -1.00
C ARG A 194 10.91 -11.55 0.30
N LEU A 195 10.36 -11.08 1.43
CA LEU A 195 10.91 -11.35 2.75
C LEU A 195 10.36 -12.67 3.28
N ALA A 196 11.25 -13.60 3.59
CA ALA A 196 10.88 -14.87 4.22
C ALA A 196 10.33 -14.64 5.65
N ASP A 197 9.45 -15.54 6.09
CA ASP A 197 8.84 -15.53 7.44
C ASP A 197 8.27 -14.15 7.82
N CYS A 198 7.60 -13.51 6.88
CA CYS A 198 7.04 -12.17 7.01
C CYS A 198 5.67 -12.12 6.34
N GLY A 199 4.71 -11.49 6.98
CA GLY A 199 3.37 -11.27 6.47
C GLY A 199 3.20 -9.87 5.89
N HIS A 200 2.03 -9.27 6.16
CA HIS A 200 1.61 -8.01 5.57
C HIS A 200 2.30 -6.77 6.14
N PHE A 201 2.63 -6.80 7.45
CA PHE A 201 3.19 -5.63 8.15
C PHE A 201 4.72 -5.67 8.19
N LEU A 202 5.36 -5.77 7.02
CA LEU A 202 6.80 -5.99 6.85
C LEU A 202 7.66 -5.09 7.74
N GLN A 203 7.31 -3.80 7.82
CA GLN A 203 8.05 -2.80 8.57
C GLN A 203 7.95 -3.00 10.10
N ALA A 204 6.92 -3.69 10.57
CA ALA A 204 6.73 -4.02 11.98
C ALA A 204 7.27 -5.42 12.31
N GLU A 205 7.13 -6.36 11.40
CA GLU A 205 7.56 -7.76 11.58
C GLU A 205 9.07 -7.93 11.43
N LYS A 206 9.66 -7.31 10.40
CA LYS A 206 11.06 -7.47 9.99
C LYS A 206 11.72 -6.11 9.69
N PRO A 207 11.74 -5.16 10.64
CA PRO A 207 12.24 -3.80 10.39
C PRO A 207 13.67 -3.77 9.86
N GLN A 208 14.55 -4.65 10.34
CA GLN A 208 15.94 -4.71 9.89
C GLN A 208 16.07 -5.19 8.44
N ALA A 209 15.24 -6.16 8.01
CA ALA A 209 15.23 -6.63 6.63
C ALA A 209 14.67 -5.55 5.68
N VAL A 210 13.63 -4.84 6.11
CA VAL A 210 13.09 -3.70 5.35
C VAL A 210 14.15 -2.60 5.21
N LEU A 211 14.84 -2.23 6.28
CA LEU A 211 15.90 -1.22 6.23
C LEU A 211 17.08 -1.66 5.37
N ALA A 212 17.47 -2.93 5.42
CA ALA A 212 18.56 -3.47 4.59
C ALA A 212 18.27 -3.39 3.08
N ALA A 213 16.99 -3.47 2.68
CA ALA A 213 16.58 -3.27 1.29
C ALA A 213 16.37 -1.78 0.94
N LEU A 214 15.75 -1.03 1.84
CA LEU A 214 15.37 0.36 1.64
C LEU A 214 16.57 1.31 1.55
N VAL A 215 17.50 1.25 2.51
CA VAL A 215 18.59 2.22 2.59
C VAL A 215 19.47 2.21 1.33
N PRO A 216 19.95 1.06 0.80
CA PRO A 216 20.68 1.06 -0.46
C PRO A 216 19.88 1.64 -1.63
N HIS A 217 18.58 1.36 -1.71
CA HIS A 217 17.69 1.90 -2.76
C HIS A 217 17.62 3.43 -2.72
N LEU A 218 17.49 4.02 -1.52
CA LEU A 218 17.45 5.48 -1.36
C LEU A 218 18.80 6.12 -1.77
N LEU A 219 19.93 5.54 -1.33
CA LEU A 219 21.27 6.07 -1.64
C LEU A 219 21.60 5.99 -3.13
N MET A 220 21.28 4.87 -3.81
CA MET A 220 21.51 4.73 -5.25
C MET A 220 20.67 5.73 -6.05
N SER A 221 19.42 5.99 -5.63
CA SER A 221 18.55 6.94 -6.30
C SER A 221 19.03 8.39 -6.16
N GLN A 222 19.73 8.73 -5.08
CA GLN A 222 20.39 10.04 -4.91
C GLN A 222 21.55 10.24 -5.87
N ALA A 223 22.40 9.22 -6.04
CA ALA A 223 23.57 9.30 -6.92
C ALA A 223 23.21 9.47 -8.40
N GLY A 224 22.11 8.87 -8.86
CA GLY A 224 21.59 9.02 -10.23
C GLY A 224 21.00 10.39 -10.54
N GLY A 225 20.49 11.12 -9.54
CA GLY A 225 19.94 12.47 -9.70
C GLY A 225 20.97 13.59 -9.79
N ALA A 226 22.22 13.32 -9.43
CA ALA A 226 23.31 14.33 -9.46
C ALA A 226 24.03 14.43 -10.82
N LEU A 227 23.64 13.64 -11.83
CA LEU A 227 24.28 13.56 -13.15
C LEU A 227 23.45 14.17 -14.29
N HIS A 228 22.40 14.97 -13.97
CA HIS A 228 21.55 15.64 -14.99
C HIS A 228 21.46 17.15 -14.76
#